data_6585878670291963584bae72b0a43a20
#
_entry.id   6585878670291963584bae72b0a43a20
#
_cell.length_a   1.000
_cell.length_b   1.000
_cell.length_c   1.000
_cell.angle_alpha   90.00
_cell.angle_beta   90.00
_cell.angle_gamma   90.00
#
_symmetry.space_group_name_H-M   'P 1'
#
loop_
_entity.id
_entity.type
_entity.pdbx_description
1 polymer ?
#
loop_
_entity_poly.entity_id
_entity_poly.type
_entity_poly.pdbx_seq_one_letter_code
_entity_poly.pdbx_strand_id
1 'polypeptide(L)'
;MNDLLYRLASAIASAEGFFVAGSLPQRDNNPGDLRAAPWLKNSILQSGFWQANTKQEGIAGLYHQLALDIARGYSLRQLIYAWAPPTDGNKTQNYLQETARRTGITDTESPLWNLLNIDLIS
;
A
#
# COMPACT_ATOMS: atom_id res chain seq x y z
N MET A 1 -12.49 12.08 4.11
CA MET A 1 -11.37 11.21 3.71
C MET A 1 -10.49 11.93 2.71
N ASN A 2 -9.20 11.80 2.83
CA ASN A 2 -8.27 12.41 1.87
C ASN A 2 -8.32 11.64 0.54
N ASP A 3 -8.64 12.33 -0.55
CA ASP A 3 -8.79 11.72 -1.87
C ASP A 3 -7.47 11.14 -2.40
N LEU A 4 -6.35 11.80 -2.13
CA LEU A 4 -5.04 11.30 -2.53
C LEU A 4 -4.69 10.00 -1.80
N LEU A 5 -4.97 9.91 -0.51
CA LEU A 5 -4.75 8.69 0.26
C LEU A 5 -5.61 7.54 -0.25
N TYR A 6 -6.86 7.82 -0.58
CA TYR A 6 -7.74 6.82 -1.20
C TYR A 6 -7.19 6.32 -2.53
N ARG A 7 -6.73 7.24 -3.40
CA ARG A 7 -6.15 6.86 -4.68
C ARG A 7 -4.87 6.04 -4.52
N LEU A 8 -4.05 6.40 -3.52
CA LEU A 8 -2.83 5.65 -3.22
C LEU A 8 -3.16 4.22 -2.75
N ALA A 9 -4.09 4.08 -1.83
CA ALA A 9 -4.52 2.77 -1.34
C ALA A 9 -5.09 1.92 -2.48
N SER A 10 -5.94 2.52 -3.33
CA SER A 10 -6.53 1.82 -4.47
C SER A 10 -5.48 1.39 -5.49
N ALA A 11 -4.48 2.23 -5.74
CA ALA A 11 -3.39 1.91 -6.66
C ALA A 11 -2.57 0.71 -6.16
N ILE A 12 -2.26 0.68 -4.87
CA ILE A 12 -1.53 -0.44 -4.28
C ILE A 12 -2.36 -1.72 -4.33
N ALA A 13 -3.62 -1.66 -3.92
CA ALA A 13 -4.51 -2.83 -3.97
C ALA A 13 -4.61 -3.39 -5.40
N SER A 14 -4.72 -2.51 -6.39
CA SER A 14 -4.77 -2.91 -7.79
C SER A 14 -3.46 -3.57 -8.23
N ALA A 15 -2.31 -2.98 -7.87
CA ALA A 15 -1.00 -3.51 -8.22
C ALA A 15 -0.76 -4.89 -7.58
N GLU A 16 -1.29 -5.11 -6.37
CA GLU A 16 -1.15 -6.40 -5.69
C GLU A 16 -2.16 -7.44 -6.18
N GLY A 17 -3.04 -7.10 -7.09
CA GLY A 17 -4.01 -8.03 -7.67
C GLY A 17 -5.27 -8.26 -6.85
N PHE A 18 -5.57 -7.39 -5.89
CA PHE A 18 -6.72 -7.56 -5.00
C PHE A 18 -8.05 -7.62 -5.77
N PHE A 19 -8.13 -6.93 -6.90
CA PHE A 19 -9.35 -6.90 -7.72
C PHE A 19 -9.41 -8.04 -8.74
N VAL A 20 -8.43 -8.93 -8.76
CA VAL A 20 -8.41 -10.10 -9.64
C VAL A 20 -9.06 -11.28 -8.91
N ALA A 21 -10.12 -11.83 -9.51
CA ALA A 21 -10.85 -12.95 -8.91
C ALA A 21 -9.92 -14.13 -8.66
N GLY A 22 -9.93 -14.62 -7.42
CA GLY A 22 -9.15 -15.80 -7.02
C GLY A 22 -7.69 -15.54 -6.72
N SER A 23 -7.22 -14.27 -6.81
CA SER A 23 -5.85 -13.94 -6.41
C SER A 23 -5.65 -14.18 -4.90
N LEU A 24 -4.40 -14.38 -4.48
CA LEU A 24 -4.10 -14.58 -3.06
C LEU A 24 -4.53 -13.37 -2.21
N PRO A 25 -4.22 -12.11 -2.59
CA PRO A 25 -4.70 -10.97 -1.81
C PRO A 25 -6.23 -10.92 -1.68
N GLN A 26 -6.96 -11.27 -2.73
CA GLN A 26 -8.42 -11.29 -2.67
C GLN A 26 -8.92 -12.39 -1.74
N ARG A 27 -8.36 -13.60 -1.85
CA ARG A 27 -8.74 -14.74 -1.01
C ARG A 27 -8.42 -14.50 0.46
N ASP A 28 -7.34 -13.77 0.74
CA ASP A 28 -6.87 -13.50 2.10
C ASP A 28 -7.49 -12.24 2.68
N ASN A 29 -8.36 -11.54 1.97
CA ASN A 29 -8.89 -10.24 2.38
C ASN A 29 -7.74 -9.26 2.70
N ASN A 30 -6.68 -9.28 1.89
CA ASN A 30 -5.43 -8.58 2.17
C ASN A 30 -5.06 -7.71 0.96
N PRO A 31 -5.71 -6.55 0.77
CA PRO A 31 -5.51 -5.73 -0.43
C PRO A 31 -4.10 -5.18 -0.58
N GLY A 32 -3.36 -5.02 0.50
CA GLY A 32 -1.97 -4.57 0.45
C GLY A 32 -0.97 -5.70 0.31
N ASP A 33 -1.44 -6.94 0.27
CA ASP A 33 -0.59 -8.14 0.27
C ASP A 33 0.44 -8.09 1.41
N LEU A 34 -0.04 -7.70 2.60
CA LEU A 34 0.81 -7.47 3.76
C LEU A 34 1.37 -8.78 4.31
N ARG A 35 2.62 -8.72 4.72
CA ARG A 35 3.30 -9.80 5.44
C ARG A 35 3.22 -9.54 6.94
N ALA A 36 3.80 -10.44 7.73
CA ALA A 36 3.89 -10.26 9.17
C ALA A 36 4.55 -8.91 9.51
N ALA A 37 3.97 -8.20 10.45
CA ALA A 37 4.46 -6.93 10.94
C ALA A 37 4.21 -6.84 12.45
N PRO A 38 4.96 -5.98 13.19
CA PRO A 38 4.79 -5.90 14.64
C PRO A 38 3.37 -5.58 15.11
N TRP A 39 2.60 -4.87 14.29
CA TRP A 39 1.21 -4.52 14.63
C TRP A 39 0.20 -5.58 14.19
N LEU A 40 0.60 -6.58 13.37
CA LEU A 40 -0.24 -7.69 12.96
C LEU A 40 0.03 -8.87 13.89
N LYS A 41 -0.87 -9.12 14.82
CA LYS A 41 -0.65 -10.11 15.88
C LYS A 41 -1.22 -11.48 15.58
N ASN A 42 -2.22 -11.56 14.70
CA ASN A 42 -2.97 -12.77 14.44
C ASN A 42 -3.11 -13.03 12.95
N SER A 43 -3.46 -14.28 12.62
CA SER A 43 -3.84 -14.66 11.26
C SER A 43 -2.72 -14.54 10.22
N ILE A 44 -1.47 -14.77 10.65
CA ILE A 44 -0.34 -14.87 9.72
C ILE A 44 -0.27 -16.31 9.22
N LEU A 45 -0.33 -16.47 7.90
CA LEU A 45 -0.26 -17.76 7.25
C LEU A 45 1.16 -18.32 7.27
N GLN A 46 1.30 -19.63 7.01
CA GLN A 46 2.63 -20.24 6.88
C GLN A 46 3.48 -19.62 5.79
N SER A 47 2.83 -19.08 4.75
CA SER A 47 3.51 -18.34 3.68
C SER A 47 4.13 -17.02 4.16
N GLY A 48 3.79 -16.54 5.36
CA GLY A 48 4.24 -15.27 5.90
C GLY A 48 3.32 -14.11 5.59
N PHE A 49 2.24 -14.35 4.83
CA PHE A 49 1.26 -13.30 4.51
C PHE A 49 0.13 -13.27 5.54
N TRP A 50 -0.46 -12.10 5.70
CA TRP A 50 -1.59 -11.88 6.59
C TRP A 50 -2.90 -12.29 5.90
N GLN A 51 -3.76 -12.96 6.66
CA GLN A 51 -5.14 -13.22 6.26
C GLN A 51 -6.06 -12.48 7.20
N ALA A 52 -6.78 -11.48 6.68
CA ALA A 52 -7.76 -10.74 7.48
C ALA A 52 -9.07 -11.53 7.53
N ASN A 53 -9.83 -11.32 8.61
CA ASN A 53 -11.11 -12.01 8.79
C ASN A 53 -12.19 -11.49 7.85
N THR A 54 -12.13 -10.20 7.52
CA THR A 54 -13.09 -9.55 6.63
C THR A 54 -12.36 -8.64 5.65
N LYS A 55 -13.04 -8.30 4.57
CA LYS A 55 -12.53 -7.34 3.59
C LYS A 55 -12.26 -5.98 4.24
N GLN A 56 -13.17 -5.53 5.13
CA GLN A 56 -13.05 -4.26 5.82
C GLN A 56 -11.81 -4.23 6.72
N GLU A 57 -11.55 -5.31 7.42
CA GLU A 57 -10.35 -5.44 8.25
C GLU A 57 -9.08 -5.37 7.39
N GLY A 58 -9.10 -6.03 6.24
CA GLY A 58 -7.97 -5.98 5.30
C GLY A 58 -7.72 -4.59 4.75
N ILE A 59 -8.78 -3.86 4.41
CA ILE A 59 -8.67 -2.47 3.96
C ILE A 59 -8.11 -1.58 5.07
N ALA A 60 -8.59 -1.75 6.31
CA ALA A 60 -8.08 -1.01 7.46
C ALA A 60 -6.59 -1.29 7.68
N GLY A 61 -6.15 -2.52 7.48
CA GLY A 61 -4.73 -2.89 7.56
C GLY A 61 -3.88 -2.19 6.52
N LEU A 62 -4.37 -2.12 5.28
CA LEU A 62 -3.69 -1.39 4.20
C LEU A 62 -3.52 0.09 4.58
N TYR A 63 -4.58 0.76 5.03
CA TYR A 63 -4.50 2.15 5.45
C TYR A 63 -3.57 2.34 6.64
N HIS A 64 -3.57 1.41 7.59
CA HIS A 64 -2.68 1.47 8.75
C HIS A 64 -1.21 1.45 8.32
N GLN A 65 -0.85 0.54 7.42
CA GLN A 65 0.54 0.46 6.94
C GLN A 65 0.92 1.71 6.16
N LEU A 66 0.03 2.23 5.32
CA LEU A 66 0.27 3.48 4.61
C LEU A 66 0.50 4.64 5.59
N ALA A 67 -0.32 4.72 6.63
CA ALA A 67 -0.19 5.78 7.64
C ALA A 67 1.17 5.71 8.36
N LEU A 68 1.65 4.51 8.67
CA LEU A 68 2.96 4.32 9.29
C LEU A 68 4.07 4.82 8.36
N ASP A 69 4.02 4.47 7.08
CA ASP A 69 5.05 4.86 6.12
C ASP A 69 5.03 6.37 5.87
N ILE A 70 3.85 6.97 5.79
CA ILE A 70 3.71 8.42 5.65
C ILE A 70 4.25 9.13 6.89
N ALA A 71 3.96 8.63 8.08
CA ALA A 71 4.46 9.19 9.33
C ALA A 71 5.99 9.12 9.44
N ARG A 72 6.61 8.11 8.81
CA ARG A 72 8.07 8.00 8.73
C ARG A 72 8.71 9.02 7.78
N GLY A 73 7.92 9.78 7.06
CA GLY A 73 8.42 10.76 6.10
C GLY A 73 8.75 10.18 4.73
N TYR A 74 8.22 9.01 4.40
CA TYR A 74 8.51 8.38 3.12
C TYR A 74 7.99 9.21 1.95
N SER A 75 8.80 9.30 0.91
CA SER A 75 8.35 9.70 -0.43
C SER A 75 7.60 8.53 -1.07
N LEU A 76 6.93 8.80 -2.20
CA LEU A 76 6.31 7.71 -2.95
C LEU A 76 7.34 6.66 -3.35
N ARG A 77 8.54 7.07 -3.81
CA ARG A 77 9.60 6.14 -4.17
C ARG A 77 9.99 5.24 -2.99
N GLN A 78 10.21 5.83 -1.82
CA GLN A 78 10.59 5.07 -0.63
C GLN A 78 9.50 4.08 -0.22
N LEU A 79 8.24 4.52 -0.27
CA LEU A 79 7.11 3.68 0.07
C LEU A 79 7.02 2.47 -0.87
N ILE A 80 7.11 2.68 -2.17
CA ILE A 80 6.99 1.59 -3.15
C ILE A 80 8.20 0.64 -3.06
N TYR A 81 9.41 1.17 -2.86
CA TYR A 81 10.58 0.31 -2.71
C TYR A 81 10.56 -0.51 -1.42
N ALA A 82 9.90 -0.01 -0.37
CA ALA A 82 9.66 -0.79 0.85
C ALA A 82 8.55 -1.81 0.65
N TRP A 83 7.51 -1.45 -0.11
CA TRP A 83 6.35 -2.31 -0.35
C TRP A 83 6.69 -3.50 -1.26
N ALA A 84 7.43 -3.23 -2.33
CA ALA A 84 7.76 -4.22 -3.34
C ALA A 84 9.26 -4.14 -3.70
N PRO A 85 10.15 -4.60 -2.79
CA PRO A 85 11.60 -4.49 -3.02
C PRO A 85 12.05 -5.26 -4.28
N PRO A 86 13.01 -4.71 -5.03
CA PRO A 86 13.55 -5.43 -6.21
C PRO A 86 14.17 -6.79 -5.86
N THR A 87 14.68 -6.93 -4.63
CA THR A 87 15.28 -8.18 -4.16
C THR A 87 14.29 -9.34 -4.09
N ASP A 88 12.99 -9.04 -4.05
CA ASP A 88 11.94 -10.06 -4.05
C ASP A 88 11.44 -10.39 -5.47
N GLY A 89 12.18 -10.00 -6.49
CA GLY A 89 11.82 -10.27 -7.88
C GLY A 89 10.78 -9.29 -8.45
N ASN A 90 10.50 -8.21 -7.75
CA ASN A 90 9.52 -7.21 -8.19
C ASN A 90 10.11 -6.29 -9.25
N LYS A 91 9.27 -5.86 -10.20
CA LYS A 91 9.59 -4.78 -11.13
C LYS A 91 9.24 -3.46 -10.47
N THR A 92 10.03 -3.08 -9.47
CA THR A 92 9.72 -1.98 -8.55
C THR A 92 9.56 -0.64 -9.26
N GLN A 93 10.42 -0.35 -10.26
CA GLN A 93 10.32 0.90 -11.00
C GLN A 93 9.00 0.98 -11.79
N ASN A 94 8.56 -0.12 -12.39
CA ASN A 94 7.27 -0.17 -13.08
C ASN A 94 6.10 0.04 -12.10
N TYR A 95 6.21 -0.56 -10.93
CA TYR A 95 5.23 -0.39 -9.84
C TYR A 95 5.14 1.09 -9.44
N LEU A 96 6.30 1.74 -9.24
CA LEU A 96 6.37 3.16 -8.90
C LEU A 96 5.72 4.03 -9.97
N GLN A 97 6.06 3.81 -11.24
CA GLN A 97 5.52 4.59 -12.34
C GLN A 97 3.99 4.44 -12.44
N GLU A 98 3.49 3.23 -12.33
CA GLU A 98 2.05 2.97 -12.40
C GLU A 98 1.30 3.59 -11.22
N THR A 99 1.88 3.52 -10.02
CA THR A 99 1.28 4.13 -8.84
C THR A 99 1.25 5.65 -8.97
N ALA A 100 2.34 6.26 -9.44
CA ALA A 100 2.40 7.70 -9.69
C ALA A 100 1.33 8.12 -10.71
N ARG A 101 1.18 7.35 -11.79
CA ARG A 101 0.18 7.61 -12.82
C ARG A 101 -1.24 7.56 -12.25
N ARG A 102 -1.56 6.53 -11.48
CA ARG A 102 -2.90 6.33 -10.92
C ARG A 102 -3.26 7.37 -9.86
N THR A 103 -2.29 7.84 -9.11
CA THR A 103 -2.52 8.81 -8.05
C THR A 103 -2.43 10.25 -8.53
N GLY A 104 -1.78 10.50 -9.67
CA GLY A 104 -1.49 11.84 -10.15
C GLY A 104 -0.30 12.49 -9.46
N ILE A 105 0.46 11.72 -8.65
CA ILE A 105 1.65 12.25 -7.99
C ILE A 105 2.76 12.39 -9.01
N THR A 106 3.26 13.60 -9.20
CA THR A 106 4.38 13.89 -10.10
C THR A 106 5.70 13.97 -9.35
N ASP A 107 5.67 14.42 -8.09
CA ASP A 107 6.86 14.50 -7.23
C ASP A 107 6.95 13.22 -6.40
N THR A 108 7.76 12.27 -6.88
CA THR A 108 7.93 10.98 -6.23
C THR A 108 9.00 11.00 -5.14
N GLU A 109 9.70 12.14 -4.97
CA GLU A 109 10.87 12.23 -4.09
C GLU A 109 10.61 13.00 -2.79
N SER A 110 9.61 13.88 -2.75
CA SER A 110 9.27 14.61 -1.52
C SER A 110 8.44 13.74 -0.57
N PRO A 111 8.54 13.97 0.75
CA PRO A 111 7.70 13.25 1.70
C PRO A 111 6.22 13.36 1.36
N LEU A 112 5.53 12.22 1.42
CA LEU A 112 4.10 12.16 1.10
C LEU A 112 3.25 13.08 1.99
N TRP A 113 3.67 13.28 3.25
CA TRP A 113 2.92 14.16 4.15
C TRP A 113 2.81 15.59 3.63
N ASN A 114 3.80 16.07 2.85
CA ASN A 114 3.73 17.42 2.26
C ASN A 114 2.57 17.53 1.27
N LEU A 115 2.36 16.48 0.48
CA LEU A 115 1.27 16.43 -0.51
C LEU A 115 -0.09 16.32 0.18
N LEU A 116 -0.17 15.53 1.25
CA LEU A 116 -1.41 15.35 2.02
C LEU A 116 -1.77 16.63 2.77
N ASN A 117 -0.79 17.35 3.31
CA ASN A 117 -1.02 18.61 4.02
C ASN A 117 -1.58 19.70 3.09
N ILE A 118 -1.16 19.73 1.83
CA ILE A 118 -1.71 20.64 0.85
C ILE A 118 -3.21 20.38 0.68
N ASP A 119 -3.61 19.11 0.57
CA ASP A 119 -5.01 18.75 0.45
C ASP A 119 -5.82 19.12 1.71
N LEU A 120 -5.22 19.02 2.88
CA LEU A 120 -5.88 19.36 4.14
C LEU A 120 -6.10 20.86 4.30
N ILE A 121 -5.22 21.69 3.74
CA ILE A 121 -5.28 23.15 3.86
C ILE A 121 -6.24 23.73 2.83
N SER A 122 -6.29 23.13 1.66
CA SER A 122 -7.15 23.63 0.58
C SER A 122 -8.61 23.25 0.79
#